data_2a4839568f84f75654c651310b064200
#
_entry.id   2a4839568f84f75654c651310b064200
#
_cell.length_a   1.000
_cell.length_b   1.000
_cell.length_c   1.000
_cell.angle_alpha   90.00
_cell.angle_beta   90.00
_cell.angle_gamma   90.00
#
_symmetry.space_group_name_H-M   'P 1'
#
loop_
_entity.id
_entity.type
_entity.pdbx_description
1 polymer ?
#
loop_
_entity_poly.entity_id
_entity_poly.type
_entity_poly.pdbx_seq_one_letter_code
_entity_poly.pdbx_strand_id
1 'polypeptide(L)'
;MIALYKVAAPRLDRTAKAADEVAAYERIDSTHAKARRLIERGRFARNDDGGIAITVVAAGAMDDARGRLGRPWACVPGHSFAISFIVTIPESVATDDAVNGWMSMIAGLATLDAIEGTLDECGAVPFNPECGFHLKWPNDIYCHGLKLGSTFTQVASPPDRHGDVAVIFSVGVNLSVPADRLPTPESTSLRMHVAPLPPTAELIDMIAARLVASLRTRLKAFVQMPLIQSSRLRSEMHHVCWMMGRQIDAQLIDGRTIAGKVVSLNDDASISVRTASGETERLSTGDIGLMV
;
A
#
# COMPACT_ATOMS: atom_id res chain seq x y z
N MET A 1 3.35 -32.38 -17.95
CA MET A 1 4.61 -31.92 -17.32
C MET A 1 4.64 -30.40 -17.42
N ILE A 2 4.22 -29.71 -16.36
CA ILE A 2 4.27 -28.24 -16.30
C ILE A 2 5.74 -27.88 -16.12
N ALA A 3 6.34 -27.26 -17.12
CA ALA A 3 7.70 -26.75 -17.01
C ALA A 3 7.73 -25.77 -15.83
N LEU A 4 8.38 -26.15 -14.76
CA LEU A 4 8.72 -25.24 -13.65
C LEU A 4 9.69 -24.20 -14.21
N TYR A 5 9.16 -23.08 -14.70
CA TYR A 5 9.99 -21.92 -15.05
C TYR A 5 10.76 -21.52 -13.79
N LYS A 6 12.09 -21.59 -13.89
CA LYS A 6 12.98 -21.14 -12.82
C LYS A 6 12.80 -19.63 -12.68
N VAL A 7 12.06 -19.22 -11.67
CA VAL A 7 11.82 -17.79 -11.38
C VAL A 7 13.05 -17.27 -10.65
N ALA A 8 13.71 -16.27 -11.20
CA ALA A 8 14.84 -15.63 -10.54
C ALA A 8 14.38 -14.61 -9.48
N ALA A 9 15.22 -14.35 -8.49
CA ALA A 9 15.03 -13.21 -7.59
C ALA A 9 15.02 -11.90 -8.40
N PRO A 10 14.15 -10.93 -8.07
CA PRO A 10 14.10 -9.66 -8.79
C PRO A 10 15.40 -8.86 -8.59
N ARG A 11 15.88 -8.26 -9.67
CA ARG A 11 16.98 -7.31 -9.61
C ARG A 11 16.42 -5.93 -9.29
N LEU A 12 16.90 -5.34 -8.19
CA LEU A 12 16.37 -4.09 -7.63
C LEU A 12 17.53 -3.10 -7.39
N ASP A 13 18.25 -2.75 -8.46
CA ASP A 13 19.50 -1.96 -8.37
C ASP A 13 19.24 -0.51 -7.93
N ARG A 14 18.14 0.10 -8.36
CA ARG A 14 17.70 1.44 -7.93
C ARG A 14 17.17 1.39 -6.48
N THR A 15 16.39 0.38 -6.16
CA THR A 15 15.85 0.17 -4.80
C THR A 15 16.98 -0.06 -3.80
N ALA A 16 18.01 -0.83 -4.17
CA ALA A 16 19.16 -1.08 -3.30
C ALA A 16 19.99 0.18 -2.99
N LYS A 17 19.93 1.20 -3.85
CA LYS A 17 20.54 2.51 -3.57
C LYS A 17 19.66 3.40 -2.68
N ALA A 18 18.36 3.18 -2.68
CA ALA A 18 17.40 3.99 -1.95
C ALA A 18 17.10 3.43 -0.55
N ALA A 19 17.06 2.10 -0.40
CA ALA A 19 16.77 1.39 0.83
C ALA A 19 18.04 1.15 1.67
N ASP A 20 17.85 0.88 2.96
CA ASP A 20 18.95 0.52 3.86
C ASP A 20 19.30 -0.97 3.74
N GLU A 21 18.31 -1.81 3.40
CA GLU A 21 18.50 -3.23 3.14
C GLU A 21 17.49 -3.73 2.09
N VAL A 22 17.91 -4.65 1.22
CA VAL A 22 17.05 -5.35 0.27
C VAL A 22 17.22 -6.86 0.41
N ALA A 23 16.12 -7.55 0.74
CA ALA A 23 16.03 -8.99 0.83
C ALA A 23 15.19 -9.53 -0.35
N ALA A 24 15.86 -9.97 -1.41
CA ALA A 24 15.23 -10.49 -2.62
C ALA A 24 15.31 -12.02 -2.69
N TYR A 25 14.19 -12.66 -3.05
CA TYR A 25 14.03 -14.12 -3.07
C TYR A 25 13.52 -14.60 -4.44
N GLU A 26 13.90 -15.82 -4.85
CA GLU A 26 13.32 -16.43 -6.05
C GLU A 26 11.83 -16.72 -5.84
N ARG A 27 11.49 -17.43 -4.77
CA ARG A 27 10.12 -17.86 -4.43
C ARG A 27 9.96 -17.93 -2.92
N ILE A 28 8.83 -17.42 -2.42
CA ILE A 28 8.41 -17.48 -1.01
C ILE A 28 6.89 -17.61 -0.93
N ASP A 29 6.36 -17.84 0.27
CA ASP A 29 4.92 -17.79 0.53
C ASP A 29 4.34 -16.42 0.24
N SER A 30 4.79 -15.38 0.95
CA SER A 30 4.50 -13.97 0.64
C SER A 30 5.57 -13.03 1.17
N THR A 31 5.73 -11.87 0.54
CA THR A 31 6.65 -10.83 1.01
C THR A 31 6.25 -10.31 2.39
N HIS A 32 4.95 -10.20 2.67
CA HIS A 32 4.42 -9.80 3.98
C HIS A 32 4.78 -10.81 5.08
N ALA A 33 4.48 -12.10 4.88
CA ALA A 33 4.81 -13.13 5.86
C ALA A 33 6.33 -13.25 6.06
N LYS A 34 7.10 -13.07 5.00
CA LYS A 34 8.57 -13.04 5.08
C LYS A 34 9.06 -11.84 5.89
N ALA A 35 8.51 -10.66 5.66
CA ALA A 35 8.82 -9.45 6.43
C ALA A 35 8.55 -9.66 7.92
N ARG A 36 7.39 -10.23 8.27
CA ARG A 36 7.06 -10.58 9.67
C ARG A 36 8.12 -11.51 10.28
N ARG A 37 8.51 -12.58 9.58
CA ARG A 37 9.56 -13.49 10.06
C ARG A 37 10.94 -12.83 10.20
N LEU A 38 11.26 -11.85 9.38
CA LEU A 38 12.50 -11.06 9.54
C LEU A 38 12.44 -10.21 10.81
N ILE A 39 11.30 -9.57 11.10
CA ILE A 39 11.08 -8.81 12.33
C ILE A 39 11.19 -9.71 13.56
N GLU A 40 10.53 -10.86 13.57
CA GLU A 40 10.57 -11.85 14.66
C GLU A 40 12.00 -12.34 14.98
N ARG A 41 12.91 -12.28 14.00
CA ARG A 41 14.32 -12.68 14.11
C ARG A 41 15.26 -11.50 14.34
N GLY A 42 14.76 -10.27 14.43
CA GLY A 42 15.57 -9.06 14.53
C GLY A 42 16.44 -8.77 13.29
N ARG A 43 16.04 -9.31 12.12
CA ARG A 43 16.79 -9.19 10.85
C ARG A 43 16.14 -8.17 9.91
N PHE A 44 16.34 -6.92 10.20
CA PHE A 44 15.90 -5.79 9.36
C PHE A 44 16.71 -4.56 9.75
N ALA A 45 16.83 -3.61 8.84
CA ALA A 45 17.56 -2.37 9.07
C ALA A 45 16.92 -1.55 10.19
N ARG A 46 17.75 -1.03 11.09
CA ARG A 46 17.39 -0.10 12.16
C ARG A 46 18.26 1.14 12.04
N ASN A 47 17.79 2.25 12.53
CA ASN A 47 18.57 3.47 12.55
C ASN A 47 18.60 3.99 14.01
N ASP A 48 19.79 3.95 14.59
CA ASP A 48 20.03 4.38 15.98
C ASP A 48 20.02 5.92 16.11
N ASP A 49 20.08 6.65 14.99
CA ASP A 49 20.09 8.12 14.94
C ASP A 49 18.68 8.74 14.86
N GLY A 50 17.61 7.97 15.07
CA GLY A 50 16.23 8.45 14.98
C GLY A 50 15.74 8.73 13.56
N GLY A 51 16.45 8.27 12.54
CA GLY A 51 16.03 8.30 11.15
C GLY A 51 15.06 7.16 10.80
N ILE A 52 14.50 7.20 9.61
CA ILE A 52 13.64 6.13 9.07
C ILE A 52 14.48 5.15 8.27
N ALA A 53 14.79 3.98 8.84
CA ALA A 53 15.42 2.87 8.12
C ALA A 53 14.36 1.99 7.45
N ILE A 54 14.64 1.54 6.23
CA ILE A 54 13.71 0.75 5.42
C ILE A 54 14.38 -0.51 4.89
N THR A 55 13.86 -1.68 5.27
CA THR A 55 14.21 -2.96 4.66
C THR A 55 13.13 -3.33 3.63
N VAL A 56 13.55 -3.60 2.41
CA VAL A 56 12.68 -4.03 1.32
C VAL A 56 12.70 -5.56 1.19
N VAL A 57 11.52 -6.18 1.13
CA VAL A 57 11.34 -7.62 0.94
C VAL A 57 10.62 -7.87 -0.37
N ALA A 58 11.28 -8.51 -1.32
CA ALA A 58 10.77 -8.77 -2.66
C ALA A 58 10.95 -10.23 -3.06
N ALA A 59 10.13 -10.72 -4.00
CA ALA A 59 10.22 -12.06 -4.54
C ALA A 59 9.85 -12.12 -6.01
N GLY A 60 10.47 -13.02 -6.76
CA GLY A 60 10.12 -13.31 -8.14
C GLY A 60 8.79 -14.04 -8.28
N ALA A 61 8.42 -14.87 -7.30
CA ALA A 61 7.11 -15.52 -7.21
C ALA A 61 6.67 -15.70 -5.76
N MET A 62 5.35 -15.70 -5.55
CA MET A 62 4.71 -15.95 -4.25
C MET A 62 3.65 -17.03 -4.40
N ASP A 63 3.59 -17.95 -3.41
CA ASP A 63 2.66 -19.08 -3.42
C ASP A 63 1.38 -18.82 -2.61
N ASP A 64 1.41 -17.89 -1.64
CA ASP A 64 0.29 -17.58 -0.75
C ASP A 64 0.24 -16.09 -0.41
N ALA A 65 0.21 -15.23 -1.44
CA ALA A 65 0.09 -13.79 -1.25
C ALA A 65 -1.27 -13.44 -0.64
N ARG A 66 -1.26 -12.65 0.43
CA ARG A 66 -2.44 -12.26 1.19
C ARG A 66 -2.51 -10.75 1.37
N GLY A 67 -3.73 -10.20 1.28
CA GLY A 67 -4.07 -8.84 1.65
C GLY A 67 -4.72 -8.77 3.03
N ARG A 68 -5.43 -7.67 3.30
CA ARG A 68 -6.19 -7.47 4.55
C ARG A 68 -7.16 -8.64 4.81
N LEU A 69 -7.33 -8.94 6.10
CA LEU A 69 -8.24 -10.01 6.58
C LEU A 69 -7.90 -11.40 5.99
N GLY A 70 -6.64 -11.62 5.58
CA GLY A 70 -6.20 -12.89 5.02
C GLY A 70 -6.76 -13.20 3.62
N ARG A 71 -7.37 -12.23 2.92
CA ARG A 71 -7.92 -12.44 1.57
C ARG A 71 -6.80 -12.75 0.59
N PRO A 72 -6.96 -13.73 -0.30
CA PRO A 72 -5.96 -14.00 -1.34
C PRO A 72 -5.69 -12.76 -2.20
N TRP A 73 -4.43 -12.53 -2.52
CA TRP A 73 -3.99 -11.53 -3.48
C TRP A 73 -3.47 -12.25 -4.74
N ALA A 74 -4.10 -11.97 -5.88
CA ALA A 74 -3.67 -12.53 -7.16
C ALA A 74 -2.37 -11.85 -7.61
N CYS A 75 -1.23 -12.51 -7.42
CA CYS A 75 0.07 -12.04 -7.89
C CYS A 75 0.48 -12.85 -9.11
N VAL A 76 0.63 -12.19 -10.26
CA VAL A 76 1.10 -12.82 -11.51
C VAL A 76 2.59 -12.55 -11.65
N PRO A 77 3.46 -13.57 -11.54
CA PRO A 77 4.91 -13.42 -11.63
C PRO A 77 5.33 -12.69 -12.91
N GLY A 78 6.20 -11.69 -12.76
CA GLY A 78 6.67 -10.83 -13.86
C GLY A 78 5.67 -9.78 -14.36
N HIS A 79 4.44 -9.74 -13.82
CA HIS A 79 3.39 -8.81 -14.22
C HIS A 79 2.83 -7.95 -13.09
N SER A 80 2.97 -8.42 -11.84
CA SER A 80 2.52 -7.71 -10.65
C SER A 80 3.69 -7.15 -9.86
N PHE A 81 3.53 -5.96 -9.33
CA PHE A 81 4.34 -5.44 -8.24
C PHE A 81 3.79 -6.01 -6.93
N ALA A 82 4.62 -6.65 -6.11
CA ALA A 82 4.21 -7.16 -4.82
C ALA A 82 5.42 -7.19 -3.87
N ILE A 83 5.61 -6.09 -3.13
CA ILE A 83 6.77 -5.83 -2.30
C ILE A 83 6.31 -5.38 -0.91
N SER A 84 7.07 -5.77 0.11
CA SER A 84 6.84 -5.32 1.49
C SER A 84 8.03 -4.51 2.00
N PHE A 85 7.74 -3.47 2.76
CA PHE A 85 8.70 -2.53 3.33
C PHE A 85 8.57 -2.61 4.86
N ILE A 86 9.67 -2.92 5.55
CA ILE A 86 9.75 -2.92 7.01
C ILE A 86 10.32 -1.58 7.42
N VAL A 87 9.64 -0.87 8.30
CA VAL A 87 10.04 0.43 8.83
C VAL A 87 9.92 0.42 10.35
N THR A 88 10.90 0.97 11.05
CA THR A 88 10.84 1.16 12.50
C THR A 88 10.36 2.55 12.82
N ILE A 89 9.37 2.64 13.74
CA ILE A 89 8.83 3.91 14.23
C ILE A 89 8.55 3.81 15.74
N PRO A 90 8.47 4.94 16.48
CA PRO A 90 8.11 4.93 17.89
C PRO A 90 6.76 4.23 18.13
N GLU A 91 6.72 3.33 19.14
CA GLU A 91 5.50 2.64 19.55
C GLU A 91 4.39 3.62 19.91
N SER A 92 4.74 4.73 20.56
CA SER A 92 3.80 5.80 20.93
C SER A 92 3.07 6.41 19.74
N VAL A 93 3.66 6.42 18.54
CA VAL A 93 3.01 6.92 17.31
C VAL A 93 2.21 5.81 16.64
N ALA A 94 2.75 4.59 16.60
CA ALA A 94 2.11 3.46 15.94
C ALA A 94 0.83 2.98 16.64
N THR A 95 0.71 3.21 17.97
CA THR A 95 -0.39 2.74 18.81
C THR A 95 -1.33 3.86 19.27
N ASP A 96 -1.06 5.11 18.91
CA ASP A 96 -1.94 6.24 19.24
C ASP A 96 -3.18 6.22 18.33
N ASP A 97 -4.34 5.96 18.92
CA ASP A 97 -5.63 5.88 18.20
C ASP A 97 -6.03 7.20 17.50
N ALA A 98 -5.46 8.33 17.92
CA ALA A 98 -5.71 9.60 17.25
C ALA A 98 -5.02 9.69 15.88
N VAL A 99 -3.98 8.89 15.63
CA VAL A 99 -3.14 9.05 14.44
C VAL A 99 -2.77 7.73 13.73
N ASN A 100 -2.89 6.57 14.40
CA ASN A 100 -2.44 5.28 13.84
C ASN A 100 -3.16 4.88 12.52
N GLY A 101 -4.39 5.31 12.33
CA GLY A 101 -5.16 5.08 11.10
C GLY A 101 -4.48 5.67 9.85
N TRP A 102 -3.65 6.71 10.02
CA TRP A 102 -2.92 7.32 8.91
C TRP A 102 -1.82 6.44 8.31
N MET A 103 -1.36 5.40 9.00
CA MET A 103 -0.35 4.48 8.46
C MET A 103 -0.80 3.85 7.14
N SER A 104 -2.08 3.41 7.05
CA SER A 104 -2.62 2.87 5.81
C SER A 104 -2.74 3.92 4.71
N MET A 105 -3.09 5.15 5.06
CA MET A 105 -3.19 6.26 4.10
C MET A 105 -1.81 6.67 3.59
N ILE A 106 -0.79 6.72 4.46
CA ILE A 106 0.61 6.99 4.07
C ILE A 106 1.08 5.94 3.06
N ALA A 107 0.78 4.65 3.26
CA ALA A 107 1.12 3.60 2.30
C ALA A 107 0.47 3.84 0.93
N GLY A 108 -0.81 4.21 0.91
CA GLY A 108 -1.55 4.55 -0.31
C GLY A 108 -0.95 5.76 -1.03
N LEU A 109 -0.81 6.88 -0.32
CA LEU A 109 -0.26 8.12 -0.86
C LEU A 109 1.17 7.94 -1.39
N ALA A 110 2.04 7.24 -0.63
CA ALA A 110 3.39 6.93 -1.08
C ALA A 110 3.39 6.06 -2.35
N THR A 111 2.39 5.19 -2.51
CA THR A 111 2.25 4.38 -3.73
C THR A 111 1.82 5.24 -4.92
N LEU A 112 0.91 6.20 -4.73
CA LEU A 112 0.56 7.16 -5.79
C LEU A 112 1.77 7.99 -6.21
N ASP A 113 2.51 8.60 -5.25
CA ASP A 113 3.75 9.34 -5.52
C ASP A 113 4.74 8.51 -6.37
N ALA A 114 4.91 7.23 -6.00
CA ALA A 114 5.84 6.35 -6.67
C ALA A 114 5.41 6.00 -8.10
N ILE A 115 4.12 5.76 -8.32
CA ILE A 115 3.57 5.50 -9.65
C ILE A 115 3.69 6.76 -10.50
N GLU A 116 3.13 7.88 -10.07
CA GLU A 116 3.09 9.14 -10.81
C GLU A 116 4.51 9.63 -11.15
N GLY A 117 5.41 9.67 -10.16
CA GLY A 117 6.79 10.06 -10.42
C GLY A 117 7.56 9.08 -11.33
N THR A 118 7.16 7.80 -11.39
CA THR A 118 7.72 6.85 -12.37
C THR A 118 7.17 7.13 -13.77
N LEU A 119 5.89 7.43 -13.90
CA LEU A 119 5.27 7.78 -15.18
C LEU A 119 5.90 9.06 -15.76
N ASP A 120 6.12 10.07 -14.92
CA ASP A 120 6.79 11.32 -15.31
C ASP A 120 8.22 11.05 -15.83
N GLU A 121 8.99 10.22 -15.12
CA GLU A 121 10.35 9.85 -15.56
C GLU A 121 10.35 9.11 -16.90
N CYS A 122 9.33 8.28 -17.14
CA CYS A 122 9.18 7.56 -18.41
C CYS A 122 8.62 8.41 -19.54
N GLY A 123 8.15 9.62 -19.27
CA GLY A 123 7.36 10.42 -20.23
C GLY A 123 6.06 9.71 -20.61
N ALA A 124 5.51 8.89 -19.70
CA ALA A 124 4.28 8.16 -19.95
C ALA A 124 3.06 9.09 -19.85
N VAL A 125 2.13 8.94 -20.77
CA VAL A 125 0.88 9.70 -20.80
C VAL A 125 -0.32 8.76 -20.72
N PRO A 126 -1.42 9.19 -20.11
CA PRO A 126 -2.64 8.39 -20.08
C PRO A 126 -3.29 8.31 -21.47
N PHE A 127 -3.90 7.17 -21.78
CA PHE A 127 -4.70 7.02 -23.02
C PHE A 127 -5.99 7.83 -22.98
N ASN A 128 -6.52 8.06 -21.78
CA ASN A 128 -7.62 8.97 -21.53
C ASN A 128 -7.14 10.10 -20.61
N PRO A 129 -7.22 11.39 -21.04
CA PRO A 129 -6.79 12.53 -20.23
C PRO A 129 -7.53 12.66 -18.87
N GLU A 130 -8.74 12.10 -18.76
CA GLU A 130 -9.50 12.07 -17.50
C GLU A 130 -9.04 10.95 -16.55
N CYS A 131 -8.09 10.11 -16.98
CA CYS A 131 -7.56 9.02 -16.16
C CYS A 131 -6.67 9.60 -15.05
N GLY A 132 -7.06 9.33 -13.81
CA GLY A 132 -6.29 9.68 -12.62
C GLY A 132 -6.15 8.51 -11.69
N PHE A 133 -5.15 8.58 -10.80
CA PHE A 133 -4.97 7.64 -9.72
C PHE A 133 -5.69 8.13 -8.48
N HIS A 134 -6.36 7.22 -7.79
CA HIS A 134 -7.16 7.52 -6.61
C HIS A 134 -6.93 6.47 -5.52
N LEU A 135 -7.28 6.81 -4.30
CA LEU A 135 -7.33 5.87 -3.19
C LEU A 135 -8.79 5.60 -2.81
N LYS A 136 -9.22 4.35 -2.89
CA LYS A 136 -10.45 3.90 -2.26
C LYS A 136 -10.13 3.49 -0.83
N TRP A 137 -10.59 4.29 0.12
CA TRP A 137 -10.38 4.04 1.55
C TRP A 137 -10.89 2.63 1.92
N PRO A 138 -10.21 1.85 2.79
CA PRO A 138 -9.03 2.28 3.54
C PRO A 138 -7.69 1.98 2.84
N ASN A 139 -7.63 1.22 1.75
CA ASN A 139 -6.36 0.67 1.29
C ASN A 139 -6.27 0.29 -0.19
N ASP A 140 -7.30 0.56 -0.98
CA ASP A 140 -7.29 0.17 -2.40
C ASP A 140 -6.79 1.31 -3.27
N ILE A 141 -5.99 0.96 -4.28
CA ILE A 141 -5.47 1.87 -5.30
C ILE A 141 -6.32 1.70 -6.55
N TYR A 142 -6.84 2.80 -7.04
CA TYR A 142 -7.74 2.84 -8.18
C TYR A 142 -7.12 3.61 -9.33
N CYS A 143 -7.40 3.18 -10.55
CA CYS A 143 -7.13 3.90 -11.78
C CYS A 143 -8.38 3.84 -12.65
N HIS A 144 -8.85 4.97 -13.10
CA HIS A 144 -10.04 5.08 -13.96
C HIS A 144 -11.28 4.36 -13.41
N GLY A 145 -11.47 4.42 -12.09
CA GLY A 145 -12.60 3.78 -11.40
C GLY A 145 -12.48 2.28 -11.19
N LEU A 146 -11.37 1.66 -11.62
CA LEU A 146 -11.09 0.24 -11.47
C LEU A 146 -9.96 0.01 -10.47
N LYS A 147 -9.98 -1.14 -9.81
CA LYS A 147 -8.95 -1.50 -8.83
C LYS A 147 -7.65 -1.86 -9.52
N LEU A 148 -6.64 -1.02 -9.34
CA LEU A 148 -5.28 -1.22 -9.83
C LEU A 148 -4.44 -2.03 -8.85
N GLY A 149 -4.67 -1.85 -7.55
CA GLY A 149 -3.88 -2.46 -6.52
C GLY A 149 -4.44 -2.27 -5.11
N SER A 150 -3.65 -2.63 -4.12
CA SER A 150 -3.97 -2.38 -2.71
C SER A 150 -2.72 -2.32 -1.85
N THR A 151 -2.86 -1.72 -0.67
CA THR A 151 -1.86 -1.75 0.39
C THR A 151 -2.33 -2.59 1.57
N PHE A 152 -1.40 -3.09 2.35
CA PHE A 152 -1.68 -3.75 3.63
C PHE A 152 -0.63 -3.33 4.66
N THR A 153 -1.07 -2.76 5.76
CA THR A 153 -0.21 -2.25 6.83
C THR A 153 -0.42 -3.07 8.09
N GLN A 154 0.68 -3.50 8.71
CA GLN A 154 0.65 -4.26 9.96
C GLN A 154 1.76 -3.77 10.91
N VAL A 155 1.40 -3.53 12.16
CA VAL A 155 2.36 -3.30 13.24
C VAL A 155 2.84 -4.65 13.76
N ALA A 156 4.14 -4.79 13.99
CA ALA A 156 4.78 -5.98 14.54
C ALA A 156 5.81 -5.56 15.59
N SER A 157 5.89 -6.33 16.67
CA SER A 157 6.84 -6.06 17.73
C SER A 157 8.12 -6.85 17.49
N PRO A 158 9.29 -6.18 17.36
CA PRO A 158 10.58 -6.88 17.33
C PRO A 158 10.90 -7.49 18.70
N PRO A 159 11.79 -8.51 18.77
CA PRO A 159 12.14 -9.16 20.03
C PRO A 159 12.79 -8.18 21.02
N ASP A 160 13.56 -7.23 20.52
CA ASP A 160 14.26 -6.22 21.34
C ASP A 160 13.46 -4.91 21.29
N ARG A 161 12.53 -4.75 22.22
CA ARG A 161 11.72 -3.54 22.34
C ARG A 161 12.50 -2.44 23.06
N HIS A 162 12.91 -1.42 22.32
CA HIS A 162 13.50 -0.20 22.86
C HIS A 162 12.55 1.02 22.71
N GLY A 163 11.22 0.79 22.87
CA GLY A 163 10.21 1.82 22.66
C GLY A 163 9.79 2.03 21.19
N ASP A 164 10.32 1.18 20.28
CA ASP A 164 9.97 1.20 18.86
C ASP A 164 9.23 -0.10 18.47
N VAL A 165 8.43 0.01 17.42
CA VAL A 165 7.79 -1.10 16.74
C VAL A 165 8.16 -1.10 15.27
N ALA A 166 8.07 -2.26 14.64
CA ALA A 166 8.19 -2.37 13.19
C ALA A 166 6.81 -2.26 12.55
N VAL A 167 6.71 -1.49 11.48
CA VAL A 167 5.51 -1.42 10.62
C VAL A 167 5.86 -2.05 9.28
N ILE A 168 5.05 -3.01 8.85
CA ILE A 168 5.15 -3.62 7.53
C ILE A 168 4.16 -2.92 6.61
N PHE A 169 4.66 -2.27 5.56
CA PHE A 169 3.87 -1.73 4.46
C PHE A 169 3.99 -2.66 3.28
N SER A 170 2.94 -3.42 2.98
CA SER A 170 2.90 -4.30 1.80
C SER A 170 2.07 -3.65 0.71
N VAL A 171 2.60 -3.63 -0.50
CA VAL A 171 2.00 -2.99 -1.66
C VAL A 171 1.87 -4.00 -2.79
N GLY A 172 0.66 -4.14 -3.32
CA GLY A 172 0.37 -4.95 -4.49
C GLY A 172 -0.25 -4.09 -5.60
N VAL A 173 0.34 -4.10 -6.80
CA VAL A 173 -0.16 -3.36 -7.98
C VAL A 173 -0.08 -4.21 -9.22
N ASN A 174 -1.14 -4.24 -10.02
CA ASN A 174 -1.16 -4.87 -11.32
C ASN A 174 -0.48 -3.94 -12.35
N LEU A 175 0.72 -4.29 -12.79
CA LEU A 175 1.49 -3.45 -13.73
C LEU A 175 1.22 -3.81 -15.20
N SER A 176 1.32 -5.09 -15.52
CA SER A 176 1.14 -5.61 -16.88
C SER A 176 0.35 -6.92 -16.90
N VAL A 177 -0.52 -7.12 -15.91
CA VAL A 177 -1.39 -8.30 -15.83
C VAL A 177 -2.35 -8.26 -17.01
N PRO A 178 -2.40 -9.31 -17.87
CA PRO A 178 -3.35 -9.38 -18.97
C PRO A 178 -4.80 -9.39 -18.49
N ALA A 179 -5.72 -8.88 -19.31
CA ALA A 179 -7.13 -8.73 -18.94
C ALA A 179 -7.80 -10.04 -18.54
N ASP A 180 -7.46 -11.15 -19.22
CA ASP A 180 -7.95 -12.51 -18.94
C ASP A 180 -7.37 -13.16 -17.66
N ARG A 181 -6.39 -12.49 -17.02
CA ARG A 181 -5.75 -12.92 -15.78
C ARG A 181 -6.04 -12.00 -14.60
N LEU A 182 -6.77 -10.93 -14.80
CA LEU A 182 -7.23 -10.06 -13.72
C LEU A 182 -8.21 -10.81 -12.80
N PRO A 183 -8.15 -10.59 -11.48
CA PRO A 183 -8.92 -11.38 -10.51
C PRO A 183 -10.44 -11.12 -10.58
N THR A 184 -10.85 -9.93 -11.00
CA THR A 184 -12.27 -9.54 -11.11
C THR A 184 -12.47 -8.56 -12.28
N PRO A 185 -13.71 -8.41 -12.79
CA PRO A 185 -14.05 -7.44 -13.83
C PRO A 185 -13.77 -5.97 -13.42
N GLU A 186 -13.79 -5.70 -12.10
CA GLU A 186 -13.52 -4.37 -11.55
C GLU A 186 -12.02 -4.12 -11.33
N SER A 187 -11.16 -5.08 -11.69
CA SER A 187 -9.72 -4.94 -11.63
C SER A 187 -9.15 -4.41 -12.93
N THR A 188 -7.98 -3.76 -12.83
CA THR A 188 -7.25 -3.26 -13.99
C THR A 188 -5.75 -3.42 -13.82
N SER A 189 -4.98 -3.02 -14.85
CA SER A 189 -3.52 -3.07 -14.90
C SER A 189 -2.97 -1.76 -15.46
N LEU A 190 -1.83 -1.29 -14.96
CA LEU A 190 -1.26 0.02 -15.29
C LEU A 190 -1.05 0.21 -16.82
N ARG A 191 -0.53 -0.81 -17.49
CA ARG A 191 -0.31 -0.79 -18.96
C ARG A 191 -1.58 -0.66 -19.80
N MET A 192 -2.74 -0.84 -19.23
CA MET A 192 -4.02 -0.63 -19.90
C MET A 192 -4.42 0.85 -19.95
N HIS A 193 -3.74 1.71 -19.20
CA HIS A 193 -4.12 3.11 -19.04
C HIS A 193 -3.06 4.10 -19.51
N VAL A 194 -1.77 3.71 -19.53
CA VAL A 194 -0.67 4.65 -19.78
C VAL A 194 0.43 4.03 -20.65
N ALA A 195 1.09 4.86 -21.47
CA ALA A 195 2.27 4.51 -22.27
C ALA A 195 3.11 5.77 -22.59
N PRO A 196 4.43 5.62 -22.92
CA PRO A 196 5.18 4.37 -22.94
C PRO A 196 5.61 3.92 -21.54
N LEU A 197 5.80 2.63 -21.34
CA LEU A 197 6.36 2.08 -20.10
C LEU A 197 7.53 1.13 -20.40
N PRO A 198 8.59 1.14 -19.57
CA PRO A 198 9.72 0.24 -19.73
C PRO A 198 9.31 -1.23 -19.45
N PRO A 199 10.20 -2.22 -19.67
CA PRO A 199 9.94 -3.60 -19.26
C PRO A 199 9.49 -3.69 -17.81
N THR A 200 8.58 -4.62 -17.50
CA THR A 200 7.96 -4.69 -16.15
C THR A 200 8.97 -4.87 -15.02
N ALA A 201 10.06 -5.58 -15.26
CA ALA A 201 11.12 -5.75 -14.25
C ALA A 201 11.79 -4.41 -13.89
N GLU A 202 12.06 -3.56 -14.86
CA GLU A 202 12.59 -2.21 -14.67
C GLU A 202 11.56 -1.30 -13.98
N LEU A 203 10.30 -1.38 -14.43
CA LEU A 203 9.18 -0.62 -13.84
C LEU A 203 9.02 -0.95 -12.36
N ILE A 204 9.15 -2.22 -11.97
CA ILE A 204 9.12 -2.66 -10.57
C ILE A 204 10.23 -1.98 -9.76
N ASP A 205 11.47 -1.95 -10.24
CA ASP A 205 12.59 -1.34 -9.53
C ASP A 205 12.45 0.18 -9.41
N MET A 206 11.96 0.85 -10.47
CA MET A 206 11.68 2.29 -10.45
C MET A 206 10.63 2.65 -9.40
N ILE A 207 9.49 1.96 -9.40
CA ILE A 207 8.40 2.18 -8.45
C ILE A 207 8.88 1.86 -7.02
N ALA A 208 9.59 0.76 -6.80
CA ALA A 208 10.07 0.37 -5.48
C ALA A 208 11.05 1.40 -4.90
N ALA A 209 11.99 1.90 -5.69
CA ALA A 209 12.94 2.92 -5.25
C ALA A 209 12.24 4.24 -4.85
N ARG A 210 11.25 4.69 -5.65
CA ARG A 210 10.46 5.88 -5.34
C ARG A 210 9.57 5.68 -4.13
N LEU A 211 9.01 4.47 -3.95
CA LEU A 211 8.22 4.12 -2.78
C LEU A 211 9.06 4.18 -1.50
N VAL A 212 10.30 3.69 -1.52
CA VAL A 212 11.25 3.86 -0.40
C VAL A 212 11.46 5.33 -0.08
N ALA A 213 11.71 6.17 -1.09
CA ALA A 213 11.94 7.60 -0.90
C ALA A 213 10.70 8.31 -0.33
N SER A 214 9.51 8.04 -0.88
CA SER A 214 8.26 8.63 -0.41
C SER A 214 7.90 8.16 0.99
N LEU A 215 7.95 6.86 1.28
CA LEU A 215 7.70 6.33 2.64
C LEU A 215 8.65 6.97 3.66
N ARG A 216 9.96 7.04 3.36
CA ARG A 216 10.94 7.67 4.25
C ARG A 216 10.59 9.12 4.55
N THR A 217 10.28 9.91 3.53
CA THR A 217 9.95 11.32 3.67
C THR A 217 8.67 11.52 4.48
N ARG A 218 7.59 10.81 4.11
CA ARG A 218 6.29 10.91 4.76
C ARG A 218 6.33 10.45 6.22
N LEU A 219 6.96 9.31 6.49
CA LEU A 219 7.06 8.76 7.84
C LEU A 219 7.97 9.60 8.74
N LYS A 220 9.10 10.13 8.22
CA LYS A 220 9.95 11.05 8.98
C LYS A 220 9.17 12.28 9.45
N ALA A 221 8.42 12.90 8.56
CA ALA A 221 7.59 14.06 8.90
C ALA A 221 6.46 13.68 9.88
N PHE A 222 5.82 12.53 9.66
CA PHE A 222 4.71 12.05 10.48
C PHE A 222 5.15 11.74 11.92
N VAL A 223 6.25 11.04 12.11
CA VAL A 223 6.80 10.70 13.44
C VAL A 223 7.18 11.95 14.22
N GLN A 224 7.71 12.98 13.55
CA GLN A 224 8.11 14.23 14.21
C GLN A 224 6.93 15.07 14.69
N MET A 225 5.84 15.12 13.93
CA MET A 225 4.67 15.99 14.23
C MET A 225 3.36 15.28 13.82
N PRO A 226 2.95 14.20 14.49
CA PRO A 226 1.84 13.34 14.04
C PRO A 226 0.54 14.11 13.80
N LEU A 227 0.09 14.93 14.76
CA LEU A 227 -1.16 15.69 14.66
C LEU A 227 -1.15 16.72 13.53
N ILE A 228 -0.03 17.42 13.33
CA ILE A 228 0.10 18.41 12.24
C ILE A 228 0.09 17.69 10.90
N GLN A 229 0.81 16.57 10.79
CA GLN A 229 0.85 15.80 9.56
C GLN A 229 -0.49 15.12 9.25
N SER A 230 -1.26 14.69 10.25
CA SER A 230 -2.61 14.16 10.05
C SER A 230 -3.51 15.18 9.33
N SER A 231 -3.47 16.44 9.70
CA SER A 231 -4.23 17.49 9.01
C SER A 231 -3.79 17.69 7.55
N ARG A 232 -2.49 17.60 7.26
CA ARG A 232 -1.95 17.67 5.89
C ARG A 232 -2.35 16.46 5.08
N LEU A 233 -2.18 15.26 5.62
CA LEU A 233 -2.58 14.00 5.00
C LEU A 233 -4.08 13.96 4.72
N ARG A 234 -4.91 14.50 5.64
CA ARG A 234 -6.35 14.62 5.42
C ARG A 234 -6.67 15.49 4.21
N SER A 235 -6.01 16.65 4.09
CA SER A 235 -6.19 17.53 2.93
C SER A 235 -5.76 16.85 1.63
N GLU A 236 -4.62 16.17 1.63
CA GLU A 236 -4.11 15.44 0.49
C GLU A 236 -5.05 14.28 0.10
N MET A 237 -5.46 13.47 1.08
CA MET A 237 -6.42 12.38 0.88
C MET A 237 -7.77 12.87 0.34
N HIS A 238 -8.22 14.06 0.73
CA HIS A 238 -9.48 14.60 0.23
C HIS A 238 -9.47 14.79 -1.30
N HIS A 239 -8.33 15.09 -1.89
CA HIS A 239 -8.19 15.27 -3.35
C HIS A 239 -8.13 13.94 -4.11
N VAL A 240 -7.58 12.88 -3.49
CA VAL A 240 -7.39 11.58 -4.16
C VAL A 240 -8.37 10.50 -3.70
N CYS A 241 -9.22 10.78 -2.70
CA CYS A 241 -10.15 9.80 -2.17
C CYS A 241 -11.32 9.55 -3.13
N TRP A 242 -11.33 8.37 -3.75
CA TRP A 242 -12.38 7.95 -4.69
C TRP A 242 -13.80 7.98 -4.11
N MET A 243 -13.93 7.80 -2.80
CA MET A 243 -15.22 7.61 -2.13
C MET A 243 -15.89 8.91 -1.70
N MET A 244 -15.18 10.04 -1.68
CA MET A 244 -15.76 11.30 -1.21
C MET A 244 -17.01 11.68 -2.01
N GLY A 245 -18.11 11.88 -1.29
CA GLY A 245 -19.39 12.24 -1.87
C GLY A 245 -20.15 11.09 -2.57
N ARG A 246 -19.63 9.86 -2.57
CA ARG A 246 -20.26 8.68 -3.18
C ARG A 246 -21.07 7.87 -2.19
N GLN A 247 -22.06 7.15 -2.69
CA GLN A 247 -22.76 6.10 -1.94
C GLN A 247 -21.85 4.87 -1.82
N ILE A 248 -21.91 4.23 -0.66
CA ILE A 248 -21.18 3.00 -0.35
C ILE A 248 -22.05 2.03 0.42
N ASP A 249 -21.71 0.75 0.31
CA ASP A 249 -22.16 -0.32 1.18
C ASP A 249 -20.96 -0.91 1.91
N ALA A 250 -20.87 -0.68 3.22
CA ALA A 250 -19.77 -1.12 4.07
C ALA A 250 -20.21 -2.30 4.93
N GLN A 251 -19.63 -3.47 4.71
CA GLN A 251 -19.76 -4.61 5.63
C GLN A 251 -18.69 -4.48 6.71
N LEU A 252 -19.10 -4.47 7.97
CA LEU A 252 -18.21 -4.40 9.12
C LEU A 252 -17.74 -5.80 9.53
N ILE A 253 -16.65 -5.84 10.30
CA ILE A 253 -16.10 -7.11 10.83
C ILE A 253 -17.10 -7.77 11.80
N ASP A 254 -17.89 -6.98 12.53
CA ASP A 254 -18.93 -7.46 13.44
C ASP A 254 -20.21 -7.99 12.73
N GLY A 255 -20.23 -7.97 11.39
CA GLY A 255 -21.34 -8.46 10.56
C GLY A 255 -22.41 -7.41 10.23
N ARG A 256 -22.35 -6.19 10.80
CA ARG A 256 -23.26 -5.10 10.42
C ARG A 256 -22.93 -4.60 9.02
N THR A 257 -23.96 -4.06 8.36
CA THR A 257 -23.81 -3.35 7.08
C THR A 257 -24.27 -1.91 7.25
N ILE A 258 -23.46 -0.97 6.78
CA ILE A 258 -23.77 0.46 6.77
C ILE A 258 -23.81 0.93 5.33
N ALA A 259 -25.00 1.39 4.90
CA ALA A 259 -25.22 1.97 3.59
C ALA A 259 -25.41 3.48 3.71
N GLY A 260 -24.70 4.26 2.89
CA GLY A 260 -24.81 5.71 2.95
C GLY A 260 -23.79 6.45 2.13
N LYS A 261 -23.84 7.78 2.20
CA LYS A 261 -22.93 8.68 1.48
C LYS A 261 -21.73 9.03 2.34
N VAL A 262 -20.52 8.85 1.82
CA VAL A 262 -19.29 9.33 2.48
C VAL A 262 -19.28 10.85 2.48
N VAL A 263 -19.27 11.46 3.66
CA VAL A 263 -19.37 12.92 3.82
C VAL A 263 -18.09 13.60 4.32
N SER A 264 -17.25 12.85 5.04
CA SER A 264 -15.95 13.38 5.50
C SER A 264 -14.92 12.28 5.75
N LEU A 265 -13.66 12.67 5.64
CA LEU A 265 -12.51 11.98 6.23
C LEU A 265 -12.14 12.73 7.52
N ASN A 266 -11.98 12.01 8.62
CA ASN A 266 -11.76 12.57 9.95
C ASN A 266 -10.27 12.65 10.30
N ASP A 267 -9.94 13.31 11.42
CA ASP A 267 -8.56 13.57 11.84
C ASP A 267 -7.76 12.29 12.19
N ASP A 268 -8.45 11.20 12.55
CA ASP A 268 -7.88 9.87 12.83
C ASP A 268 -7.86 8.93 11.63
N ALA A 269 -8.07 9.46 10.41
CA ALA A 269 -8.21 8.72 9.16
C ALA A 269 -9.48 7.85 9.05
N SER A 270 -10.42 7.92 10.00
CA SER A 270 -11.75 7.31 9.83
C SER A 270 -12.59 8.09 8.82
N ILE A 271 -13.63 7.45 8.26
CA ILE A 271 -14.61 8.13 7.41
C ILE A 271 -15.95 8.28 8.12
N SER A 272 -16.68 9.34 7.78
CA SER A 272 -18.06 9.53 8.21
C SER A 272 -19.02 9.23 7.06
N VAL A 273 -20.01 8.42 7.32
CA VAL A 273 -21.02 7.98 6.35
C VAL A 273 -22.38 8.45 6.80
N ARG A 274 -23.07 9.23 5.98
CA ARG A 274 -24.43 9.67 6.24
C ARG A 274 -25.40 8.65 5.67
N THR A 275 -26.16 8.01 6.55
CA THR A 275 -27.17 7.02 6.20
C THR A 275 -28.45 7.64 5.62
N ALA A 276 -29.36 6.83 5.11
CA ALA A 276 -30.65 7.30 4.60
C ALA A 276 -31.57 7.88 5.71
N SER A 277 -31.36 7.52 6.99
CA SER A 277 -32.04 8.12 8.14
C SER A 277 -31.57 9.54 8.46
N GLY A 278 -30.45 9.99 7.84
CA GLY A 278 -29.80 11.27 8.13
C GLY A 278 -28.75 11.19 9.25
N GLU A 279 -28.63 10.05 9.92
CA GLU A 279 -27.59 9.81 10.93
C GLU A 279 -26.22 9.73 10.29
N THR A 280 -25.18 10.07 11.05
CA THR A 280 -23.80 9.95 10.61
C THR A 280 -23.09 8.87 11.43
N GLU A 281 -22.66 7.82 10.74
CA GLU A 281 -21.86 6.73 11.29
C GLU A 281 -20.37 6.99 11.01
N ARG A 282 -19.52 6.72 12.01
CA ARG A 282 -18.07 6.81 11.89
C ARG A 282 -17.49 5.41 11.73
N LEU A 283 -16.68 5.21 10.68
CA LEU A 283 -16.06 3.94 10.35
C LEU A 283 -14.54 4.09 10.46
N SER A 284 -13.90 3.32 11.33
CA SER A 284 -12.44 3.23 11.40
C SER A 284 -11.89 2.21 10.39
N THR A 285 -10.60 2.28 10.10
CA THR A 285 -9.94 1.32 9.21
C THR A 285 -10.01 -0.12 9.75
N GLY A 286 -10.08 -0.28 11.09
CA GLY A 286 -10.21 -1.57 11.76
C GLY A 286 -11.60 -2.20 11.62
N ASP A 287 -12.65 -1.40 11.48
CA ASP A 287 -14.03 -1.88 11.47
C ASP A 287 -14.44 -2.53 10.14
N ILE A 288 -13.71 -2.25 9.05
CA ILE A 288 -14.13 -2.60 7.70
C ILE A 288 -13.76 -4.02 7.31
N GLY A 289 -14.78 -4.83 7.03
CA GLY A 289 -14.65 -6.12 6.36
C GLY A 289 -14.58 -5.98 4.84
N LEU A 290 -15.63 -5.51 4.20
CA LEU A 290 -15.75 -5.29 2.75
C LEU A 290 -16.40 -3.92 2.48
N MET A 291 -16.04 -3.29 1.38
CA MET A 291 -16.66 -2.05 0.93
C MET A 291 -16.90 -2.11 -0.58
N VAL A 292 -18.13 -1.93 -0.98
CA VAL A 292 -18.60 -1.93 -2.38
C VAL A 292 -18.95 -0.51 -2.83
#